data_1255b548693ae0852c88bf4ed7f268e0
#
_entry.id   1255b548693ae0852c88bf4ed7f268e0
#
_cell.length_a   1.000
_cell.length_b   1.000
_cell.length_c   1.000
_cell.angle_alpha   90.00
_cell.angle_beta   90.00
_cell.angle_gamma   90.00
#
_symmetry.space_group_name_H-M   'P 1'
#
loop_
_entity.id
_entity.type
_entity.pdbx_description
1 polymer ?
#
loop_
_entity_poly.entity_id
_entity_poly.type
_entity_poly.pdbx_seq_one_letter_code
_entity_poly.pdbx_strand_id
1 'polypeptide(L)'
;MRLEFCDIIDRVSKWEEGFFVQATQNKELSNVRLLIYFIVSLMFNCLGNALTVALNLGSALWTAAAVNISDVTPVSLSMMLFIFGVLIIITNVILLNKIDLKRIIGNFIFMVPFSTLVGVFSPLLINVGITSLPLFLRIVLDCMGVVFISVAISIYQRINWMLHPADDLMQIVRFKFFKGNSSLAQLVVFMPPIIAIIVSYALTHQIYAINIGTVFALLFQGGLVGVFDKIVFPDLKHRNLE
;
A
#
# COMPACT_ATOMS: atom_id res chain seq x y z
N MET A 1 41.08 -0.11 27.55
CA MET A 1 40.76 -0.09 26.09
C MET A 1 40.51 -1.49 25.48
N ARG A 2 41.39 -2.52 25.73
CA ARG A 2 41.15 -3.87 25.17
C ARG A 2 40.02 -4.67 25.88
N LEU A 3 39.80 -4.42 27.16
CA LEU A 3 38.72 -5.06 27.95
C LEU A 3 37.33 -4.49 27.63
N GLU A 4 37.20 -3.19 27.36
CA GLU A 4 35.94 -2.57 26.99
C GLU A 4 35.41 -3.01 25.61
N PHE A 5 36.33 -3.33 24.69
CA PHE A 5 35.94 -3.79 23.36
C PHE A 5 35.39 -5.23 23.38
N CYS A 6 35.92 -6.10 24.25
CA CYS A 6 35.38 -7.45 24.47
C CYS A 6 33.99 -7.42 25.09
N ASP A 7 33.71 -6.50 26.04
CA ASP A 7 32.40 -6.32 26.65
C ASP A 7 31.35 -5.81 25.66
N ILE A 8 31.74 -4.97 24.69
CA ILE A 8 30.86 -4.50 23.63
C ILE A 8 30.51 -5.65 22.68
N ILE A 9 31.50 -6.46 22.28
CA ILE A 9 31.27 -7.61 21.40
C ILE A 9 30.37 -8.65 22.10
N ASP A 10 30.56 -8.90 23.39
CA ASP A 10 29.76 -9.84 24.17
C ASP A 10 28.32 -9.35 24.36
N ARG A 11 28.11 -8.03 24.51
CA ARG A 11 26.77 -7.42 24.50
C ARG A 11 26.10 -7.52 23.16
N VAL A 12 26.82 -7.25 22.06
CA VAL A 12 26.29 -7.34 20.69
C VAL A 12 25.93 -8.79 20.37
N SER A 13 26.77 -9.78 20.71
CA SER A 13 26.46 -11.19 20.51
C SER A 13 25.24 -11.66 21.34
N LYS A 14 25.11 -11.20 22.59
CA LYS A 14 23.92 -11.46 23.42
C LYS A 14 22.66 -10.78 22.89
N TRP A 15 22.78 -9.62 22.23
CA TRP A 15 21.66 -8.97 21.54
C TRP A 15 21.26 -9.77 20.29
N GLU A 16 22.23 -10.25 19.53
CA GLU A 16 21.97 -11.12 18.37
C GLU A 16 21.39 -12.48 18.77
N GLU A 17 21.94 -13.14 19.79
CA GLU A 17 21.38 -14.39 20.33
C GLU A 17 19.96 -14.19 20.90
N GLY A 18 19.72 -13.10 21.65
CA GLY A 18 18.39 -12.75 22.14
C GLY A 18 17.40 -12.47 20.99
N PHE A 19 17.84 -11.85 19.91
CA PHE A 19 17.04 -11.60 18.73
C PHE A 19 16.75 -12.89 17.97
N PHE A 20 17.72 -13.77 17.79
CA PHE A 20 17.55 -15.08 17.15
C PHE A 20 16.74 -16.07 18.01
N VAL A 21 16.89 -16.06 19.34
CA VAL A 21 16.12 -16.90 20.25
C VAL A 21 14.64 -16.44 20.32
N GLN A 22 14.36 -15.14 20.23
CA GLN A 22 12.99 -14.66 20.07
C GLN A 22 12.41 -15.00 18.69
N ALA A 23 13.23 -15.12 17.65
CA ALA A 23 12.77 -15.57 16.33
C ALA A 23 12.37 -17.07 16.30
N THR A 24 12.95 -17.89 17.16
CA THR A 24 12.70 -19.35 17.19
C THR A 24 11.52 -19.77 18.09
N GLN A 25 11.00 -18.91 18.96
CA GLN A 25 9.82 -19.17 19.78
C GLN A 25 8.49 -18.72 19.18
N ASN A 26 8.44 -18.48 17.86
CA ASN A 26 7.19 -18.12 17.20
C ASN A 26 6.27 -19.34 17.02
N LYS A 27 5.24 -19.41 17.86
CA LYS A 27 4.06 -20.21 17.58
C LYS A 27 3.54 -19.77 16.22
N GLU A 28 3.74 -20.57 15.18
CA GLU A 28 3.28 -20.22 13.84
C GLU A 28 1.79 -19.90 13.89
N LEU A 29 1.43 -18.69 13.42
CA LEU A 29 0.03 -18.31 13.33
C LEU A 29 -0.68 -19.29 12.39
N SER A 30 -1.85 -19.80 12.81
CA SER A 30 -2.62 -20.70 11.96
C SER A 30 -3.00 -20.00 10.64
N ASN A 31 -3.06 -20.76 9.55
CA ASN A 31 -3.46 -20.24 8.24
C ASN A 31 -4.83 -19.55 8.27
N VAL A 32 -5.75 -20.00 9.12
CA VAL A 32 -7.06 -19.37 9.32
C VAL A 32 -6.90 -17.97 9.91
N ARG A 33 -6.03 -17.78 10.91
CA ARG A 33 -5.78 -16.47 11.50
C ARG A 33 -5.12 -15.52 10.49
N LEU A 34 -4.18 -16.01 9.70
CA LEU A 34 -3.54 -15.22 8.62
C LEU A 34 -4.57 -14.82 7.55
N LEU A 35 -5.49 -15.69 7.20
CA LEU A 35 -6.57 -15.38 6.25
C LEU A 35 -7.50 -14.28 6.82
N ILE A 36 -7.86 -14.38 8.11
CA ILE A 36 -8.67 -13.35 8.77
C ILE A 36 -7.93 -12.00 8.74
N TYR A 37 -6.65 -11.97 9.09
CA TYR A 37 -5.84 -10.76 9.04
C TYR A 37 -5.75 -10.18 7.62
N PHE A 38 -5.61 -11.04 6.61
CA PHE A 38 -5.61 -10.63 5.22
C PHE A 38 -6.95 -10.01 4.81
N ILE A 39 -8.08 -10.63 5.14
CA ILE A 39 -9.43 -10.09 4.85
C ILE A 39 -9.63 -8.74 5.54
N VAL A 40 -9.24 -8.62 6.82
CA VAL A 40 -9.30 -7.36 7.55
C VAL A 40 -8.44 -6.29 6.86
N SER A 41 -7.22 -6.62 6.46
CA SER A 41 -6.35 -5.68 5.76
C SER A 41 -6.93 -5.23 4.43
N LEU A 42 -7.49 -6.15 3.65
CA LEU A 42 -8.15 -5.84 2.39
C LEU A 42 -9.32 -4.86 2.57
N MET A 43 -10.16 -5.11 3.59
CA MET A 43 -11.30 -4.21 3.91
C MET A 43 -10.82 -2.82 4.33
N PHE A 44 -9.80 -2.71 5.19
CA PHE A 44 -9.20 -1.42 5.55
C PHE A 44 -8.62 -0.70 4.34
N ASN A 45 -7.96 -1.42 3.44
CA ASN A 45 -7.41 -0.84 2.20
C ASN A 45 -8.52 -0.30 1.30
N CYS A 46 -9.56 -1.10 1.07
CA CYS A 46 -10.69 -0.70 0.22
C CYS A 46 -11.45 0.49 0.80
N LEU A 47 -11.75 0.48 2.11
CA LEU A 47 -12.44 1.57 2.78
C LEU A 47 -11.61 2.85 2.79
N GLY A 48 -10.32 2.76 3.08
CA GLY A 48 -9.40 3.89 3.06
C GLY A 48 -9.32 4.54 1.68
N ASN A 49 -9.11 3.75 0.63
CA ASN A 49 -9.09 4.27 -0.74
C ASN A 49 -10.45 4.83 -1.17
N ALA A 50 -11.56 4.15 -0.87
CA ALA A 50 -12.89 4.66 -1.19
C ALA A 50 -13.19 5.98 -0.51
N LEU A 51 -12.78 6.15 0.75
CA LEU A 51 -12.96 7.37 1.52
C LEU A 51 -12.17 8.54 0.91
N THR A 52 -10.89 8.34 0.60
CA THR A 52 -10.04 9.37 -0.01
C THR A 52 -10.54 9.76 -1.41
N VAL A 53 -10.99 8.79 -2.22
CA VAL A 53 -11.58 9.04 -3.54
C VAL A 53 -12.89 9.83 -3.40
N ALA A 54 -13.81 9.40 -2.52
CA ALA A 54 -15.11 10.03 -2.35
C ALA A 54 -15.00 11.48 -1.86
N LEU A 55 -14.04 11.78 -0.98
CA LEU A 55 -13.81 13.13 -0.46
C LEU A 55 -13.12 14.05 -1.47
N ASN A 56 -12.41 13.51 -2.45
CA ASN A 56 -11.65 14.23 -3.47
C ASN A 56 -10.66 15.25 -2.87
N LEU A 57 -10.07 14.93 -1.70
CA LEU A 57 -9.08 15.76 -1.01
C LEU A 57 -7.67 15.18 -1.05
N GLY A 58 -7.50 14.00 -1.65
CA GLY A 58 -6.22 13.36 -1.90
C GLY A 58 -6.33 11.84 -1.77
N SER A 59 -5.57 11.13 -2.58
CA SER A 59 -5.47 9.66 -2.51
C SER A 59 -4.06 9.21 -2.85
N ALA A 60 -3.80 7.89 -2.72
CA ALA A 60 -2.57 7.30 -3.24
C ALA A 60 -2.44 7.57 -4.74
N LEU A 61 -1.22 7.83 -5.23
CA LEU A 61 -0.99 8.29 -6.62
C LEU A 61 -1.54 7.35 -7.69
N TRP A 62 -1.46 6.04 -7.51
CA TRP A 62 -2.06 5.07 -8.44
C TRP A 62 -3.59 5.15 -8.47
N THR A 63 -4.21 5.33 -7.30
CA THR A 63 -5.65 5.54 -7.20
C THR A 63 -6.05 6.89 -7.80
N ALA A 64 -5.30 7.95 -7.51
CA ALA A 64 -5.52 9.27 -8.11
C ALA A 64 -5.42 9.23 -9.65
N ALA A 65 -4.44 8.53 -10.20
CA ALA A 65 -4.31 8.35 -11.63
C ALA A 65 -5.53 7.62 -12.22
N ALA A 66 -6.01 6.56 -11.56
CA ALA A 66 -7.20 5.83 -12.00
C ALA A 66 -8.45 6.73 -11.98
N VAL A 67 -8.63 7.56 -10.95
CA VAL A 67 -9.73 8.55 -10.87
C VAL A 67 -9.65 9.53 -12.04
N ASN A 68 -8.49 10.14 -12.28
CA ASN A 68 -8.31 11.14 -13.34
C ASN A 68 -8.51 10.54 -14.74
N ILE A 69 -8.01 9.33 -15.00
CA ILE A 69 -8.22 8.68 -16.31
C ILE A 69 -9.67 8.20 -16.47
N SER A 70 -10.35 7.76 -15.39
CA SER A 70 -11.78 7.40 -15.48
C SER A 70 -12.68 8.60 -15.76
N ASP A 71 -12.27 9.81 -15.39
CA ASP A 71 -13.01 11.04 -15.68
C ASP A 71 -12.95 11.41 -17.19
N VAL A 72 -11.82 11.15 -17.85
CA VAL A 72 -11.62 11.48 -19.28
C VAL A 72 -11.99 10.34 -20.23
N THR A 73 -12.39 9.19 -19.71
CA THR A 73 -12.73 8.01 -20.50
C THR A 73 -14.11 7.46 -20.10
N PRO A 74 -14.81 6.71 -20.97
CA PRO A 74 -16.06 6.06 -20.58
C PRO A 74 -15.86 4.82 -19.70
N VAL A 75 -14.70 4.69 -19.04
CA VAL A 75 -14.33 3.54 -18.21
C VAL A 75 -14.58 3.86 -16.76
N SER A 76 -15.31 2.98 -16.05
CA SER A 76 -15.58 3.16 -14.63
C SER A 76 -14.30 3.11 -13.79
N LEU A 77 -14.32 3.77 -12.62
CA LEU A 77 -13.21 3.74 -11.67
C LEU A 77 -12.78 2.30 -11.31
N SER A 78 -13.76 1.43 -11.06
CA SER A 78 -13.48 0.01 -10.75
C SER A 78 -12.69 -0.67 -11.88
N MET A 79 -13.13 -0.50 -13.12
CA MET A 79 -12.45 -1.06 -14.29
C MET A 79 -11.08 -0.41 -14.51
N MET A 80 -10.94 0.89 -14.27
CA MET A 80 -9.65 1.58 -14.42
C MET A 80 -8.64 1.10 -13.37
N LEU A 81 -9.05 0.94 -12.12
CA LEU A 81 -8.22 0.33 -11.06
C LEU A 81 -7.79 -1.10 -11.43
N PHE A 82 -8.71 -1.88 -12.01
CA PHE A 82 -8.41 -3.22 -12.49
C PHE A 82 -7.39 -3.20 -13.64
N ILE A 83 -7.59 -2.36 -14.65
CA ILE A 83 -6.66 -2.20 -15.78
C ILE A 83 -5.27 -1.81 -15.30
N PHE A 84 -5.16 -0.82 -14.40
CA PHE A 84 -3.88 -0.41 -13.85
C PHE A 84 -3.21 -1.55 -13.07
N GLY A 85 -3.99 -2.29 -12.28
CA GLY A 85 -3.48 -3.47 -11.60
C GLY A 85 -2.90 -4.52 -12.56
N VAL A 86 -3.59 -4.81 -13.66
CA VAL A 86 -3.10 -5.74 -14.71
C VAL A 86 -1.81 -5.22 -15.34
N LEU A 87 -1.77 -3.94 -15.72
CA LEU A 87 -0.56 -3.32 -16.31
C LEU A 87 0.64 -3.40 -15.34
N ILE A 88 0.40 -3.17 -14.05
CA ILE A 88 1.44 -3.29 -13.02
C ILE A 88 1.89 -4.74 -12.88
N ILE A 89 0.98 -5.73 -12.87
CA ILE A 89 1.35 -7.15 -12.81
C ILE A 89 2.22 -7.54 -14.01
N ILE A 90 1.86 -7.11 -15.22
CA ILE A 90 2.67 -7.32 -16.41
C ILE A 90 4.06 -6.69 -16.24
N THR A 91 4.12 -5.46 -15.75
CA THR A 91 5.38 -4.76 -15.45
C THR A 91 6.23 -5.54 -14.45
N ASN A 92 5.61 -6.07 -13.38
CA ASN A 92 6.29 -6.89 -12.38
C ASN A 92 6.93 -8.15 -13.00
N VAL A 93 6.20 -8.83 -13.89
CA VAL A 93 6.70 -10.02 -14.60
C VAL A 93 7.90 -9.66 -15.49
N ILE A 94 7.79 -8.56 -16.26
CA ILE A 94 8.88 -8.08 -17.12
C ILE A 94 10.11 -7.71 -16.28
N LEU A 95 9.93 -6.94 -15.21
CA LEU A 95 11.02 -6.51 -14.35
C LEU A 95 11.69 -7.68 -13.63
N LEU A 96 10.94 -8.68 -13.21
CA LEU A 96 11.50 -9.90 -12.60
C LEU A 96 12.23 -10.78 -13.61
N ASN A 97 11.90 -10.66 -14.89
CA ASN A 97 12.33 -11.59 -15.95
C ASN A 97 12.03 -13.05 -15.60
N LYS A 98 10.91 -13.27 -14.91
CA LYS A 98 10.45 -14.59 -14.45
C LYS A 98 8.94 -14.58 -14.30
N ILE A 99 8.28 -15.63 -14.78
CA ILE A 99 6.86 -15.86 -14.56
C ILE A 99 6.70 -16.59 -13.23
N ASP A 100 6.37 -15.84 -12.18
CA ASP A 100 6.05 -16.38 -10.86
C ASP A 100 4.52 -16.47 -10.70
N LEU A 101 3.96 -17.61 -11.04
CA LEU A 101 2.50 -17.84 -11.02
C LEU A 101 1.90 -17.60 -9.63
N LYS A 102 2.60 -17.97 -8.55
CA LYS A 102 2.12 -17.75 -7.18
C LYS A 102 1.96 -16.27 -6.87
N ARG A 103 2.94 -15.47 -7.27
CA ARG A 103 2.95 -14.02 -7.11
C ARG A 103 1.87 -13.35 -7.96
N ILE A 104 1.75 -13.74 -9.23
CA ILE A 104 0.74 -13.24 -10.15
C ILE A 104 -0.67 -13.52 -9.63
N ILE A 105 -0.95 -14.77 -9.23
CA ILE A 105 -2.25 -15.16 -8.67
C ILE A 105 -2.53 -14.38 -7.38
N GLY A 106 -1.53 -14.22 -6.51
CA GLY A 106 -1.66 -13.43 -5.29
C GLY A 106 -2.02 -11.97 -5.56
N ASN A 107 -1.38 -11.33 -6.55
CA ASN A 107 -1.71 -9.98 -6.96
C ASN A 107 -3.16 -9.89 -7.50
N PHE A 108 -3.62 -10.87 -8.30
CA PHE A 108 -5.00 -10.92 -8.79
C PHE A 108 -6.02 -11.11 -7.67
N ILE A 109 -5.76 -12.02 -6.71
CA ILE A 109 -6.63 -12.25 -5.55
C ILE A 109 -6.78 -10.98 -4.70
N PHE A 110 -5.75 -10.13 -4.63
CA PHE A 110 -5.84 -8.83 -3.98
C PHE A 110 -6.59 -7.80 -4.84
N MET A 111 -6.21 -7.69 -6.11
CA MET A 111 -6.65 -6.62 -7.00
C MET A 111 -8.13 -6.71 -7.37
N VAL A 112 -8.68 -7.91 -7.62
CA VAL A 112 -10.08 -8.08 -8.04
C VAL A 112 -11.05 -7.55 -6.98
N PRO A 113 -11.02 -8.00 -5.71
CA PRO A 113 -11.88 -7.41 -4.68
C PRO A 113 -11.55 -5.95 -4.39
N PHE A 114 -10.28 -5.54 -4.43
CA PHE A 114 -9.88 -4.15 -4.22
C PHE A 114 -10.56 -3.21 -5.23
N SER A 115 -10.38 -3.45 -6.52
CA SER A 115 -10.94 -2.61 -7.58
C SER A 115 -12.47 -2.55 -7.53
N THR A 116 -13.10 -3.69 -7.26
CA THR A 116 -14.57 -3.80 -7.15
C THR A 116 -15.08 -3.03 -5.93
N LEU A 117 -14.51 -3.28 -4.75
CA LEU A 117 -14.97 -2.67 -3.50
C LEU A 117 -14.73 -1.16 -3.45
N VAL A 118 -13.58 -0.67 -3.96
CA VAL A 118 -13.35 0.78 -4.08
C VAL A 118 -14.38 1.42 -5.01
N GLY A 119 -14.65 0.79 -6.16
CA GLY A 119 -15.64 1.27 -7.12
C GLY A 119 -17.09 1.25 -6.60
N VAL A 120 -17.41 0.39 -5.63
CA VAL A 120 -18.72 0.33 -4.97
C VAL A 120 -18.79 1.26 -3.77
N PHE A 121 -17.78 1.26 -2.90
CA PHE A 121 -17.82 2.04 -1.66
C PHE A 121 -17.69 3.53 -1.90
N SER A 122 -16.91 3.98 -2.90
CA SER A 122 -16.75 5.41 -3.17
C SER A 122 -18.09 6.09 -3.53
N PRO A 123 -18.91 5.61 -4.49
CA PRO A 123 -20.22 6.18 -4.74
C PRO A 123 -21.19 6.07 -3.55
N LEU A 124 -21.14 4.98 -2.78
CA LEU A 124 -21.96 4.83 -1.57
C LEU A 124 -21.65 5.91 -0.54
N LEU A 125 -20.36 6.19 -0.30
CA LEU A 125 -19.94 7.25 0.62
C LEU A 125 -20.39 8.63 0.12
N ILE A 126 -20.29 8.90 -1.18
CA ILE A 126 -20.80 10.14 -1.78
C ILE A 126 -22.31 10.27 -1.55
N ASN A 127 -23.07 9.20 -1.79
CA ASN A 127 -24.53 9.18 -1.62
C ASN A 127 -24.98 9.38 -0.15
N VAL A 128 -24.18 8.94 0.82
CA VAL A 128 -24.39 9.21 2.26
C VAL A 128 -24.14 10.69 2.60
N GLY A 129 -23.54 11.46 1.67
CA GLY A 129 -23.37 12.90 1.83
C GLY A 129 -22.10 13.33 2.53
N ILE A 130 -21.05 12.49 2.55
CA ILE A 130 -19.75 12.87 3.18
C ILE A 130 -19.11 14.10 2.51
N THR A 131 -19.44 14.37 1.25
CA THR A 131 -18.95 15.53 0.50
C THR A 131 -19.60 16.84 0.95
N SER A 132 -20.77 16.80 1.60
CA SER A 132 -21.46 17.97 2.15
C SER A 132 -20.97 18.37 3.55
N LEU A 133 -20.10 17.58 4.17
CA LEU A 133 -19.51 17.91 5.47
C LEU A 133 -18.62 19.16 5.38
N PRO A 134 -18.48 19.91 6.49
CA PRO A 134 -17.54 21.02 6.57
C PRO A 134 -16.13 20.59 6.15
N LEU A 135 -15.40 21.48 5.48
CA LEU A 135 -14.07 21.17 4.92
C LEU A 135 -13.10 20.56 5.96
N PHE A 136 -13.12 21.06 7.18
CA PHE A 136 -12.29 20.52 8.27
C PHE A 136 -12.57 19.02 8.52
N LEU A 137 -13.85 18.63 8.61
CA LEU A 137 -14.23 17.22 8.82
C LEU A 137 -13.84 16.36 7.60
N ARG A 138 -13.98 16.89 6.39
CA ARG A 138 -13.56 16.20 5.18
C ARG A 138 -12.06 15.94 5.16
N ILE A 139 -11.24 16.92 5.55
CA ILE A 139 -9.78 16.76 5.68
C ILE A 139 -9.44 15.69 6.73
N VAL A 140 -10.08 15.72 7.89
CA VAL A 140 -9.86 14.71 8.95
C VAL A 140 -10.22 13.32 8.44
N LEU A 141 -11.35 13.16 7.77
CA LEU A 141 -11.79 11.89 7.22
C LEU A 141 -10.85 11.39 6.10
N ASP A 142 -10.33 12.31 5.28
CA ASP A 142 -9.38 11.98 4.22
C ASP A 142 -8.05 11.47 4.81
N CYS A 143 -7.52 12.16 5.81
CA CYS A 143 -6.35 11.68 6.56
C CYS A 143 -6.62 10.33 7.26
N MET A 144 -7.83 10.11 7.80
CA MET A 144 -8.23 8.79 8.32
C MET A 144 -8.23 7.72 7.23
N GLY A 145 -8.63 8.05 6.00
CA GLY A 145 -8.51 7.15 4.86
C GLY A 145 -7.06 6.69 4.64
N VAL A 146 -6.11 7.62 4.67
CA VAL A 146 -4.68 7.30 4.57
C VAL A 146 -4.19 6.45 5.76
N VAL A 147 -4.68 6.70 6.96
CA VAL A 147 -4.39 5.87 8.15
C VAL A 147 -4.90 4.44 7.93
N PHE A 148 -6.12 4.25 7.43
CA PHE A 148 -6.67 2.92 7.11
C PHE A 148 -5.84 2.18 6.07
N ILE A 149 -5.42 2.86 5.01
CA ILE A 149 -4.50 2.31 4.01
C ILE A 149 -3.19 1.88 4.67
N SER A 150 -2.62 2.69 5.56
CA SER A 150 -1.35 2.39 6.24
C SER A 150 -1.46 1.17 7.17
N VAL A 151 -2.58 1.04 7.90
CA VAL A 151 -2.90 -0.16 8.70
C VAL A 151 -2.95 -1.39 7.81
N ALA A 152 -3.64 -1.30 6.68
CA ALA A 152 -3.78 -2.39 5.73
C ALA A 152 -2.43 -2.83 5.18
N ILE A 153 -1.60 -1.86 4.71
CA ILE A 153 -0.26 -2.11 4.17
C ILE A 153 0.60 -2.84 5.21
N SER A 154 0.60 -2.37 6.45
CA SER A 154 1.32 -3.01 7.55
C SER A 154 0.92 -4.48 7.73
N ILE A 155 -0.36 -4.80 7.64
CA ILE A 155 -0.83 -6.18 7.84
C ILE A 155 -0.47 -7.07 6.65
N TYR A 156 -0.87 -6.72 5.41
CA TYR A 156 -0.67 -7.62 4.29
C TYR A 156 0.80 -7.76 3.86
N GLN A 157 1.63 -6.73 4.06
CA GLN A 157 3.07 -6.85 3.80
C GLN A 157 3.75 -7.81 4.79
N ARG A 158 3.30 -7.87 6.05
CA ARG A 158 3.82 -8.83 7.03
C ARG A 158 3.36 -10.26 6.75
N ILE A 159 2.11 -10.45 6.29
CA ILE A 159 1.60 -11.77 5.86
C ILE A 159 2.38 -12.25 4.63
N ASN A 160 2.66 -11.35 3.68
CA ASN A 160 3.38 -11.58 2.43
C ASN A 160 2.85 -12.78 1.61
N TRP A 161 1.52 -12.98 1.62
CA TRP A 161 0.87 -14.00 0.78
C TRP A 161 0.41 -13.41 -0.54
N MET A 162 -0.26 -12.26 -0.46
CA MET A 162 -0.92 -11.57 -1.54
C MET A 162 -0.71 -10.07 -1.35
N LEU A 163 -0.07 -9.44 -2.30
CA LEU A 163 0.25 -8.01 -2.24
C LEU A 163 -0.58 -7.25 -3.26
N HIS A 164 -0.88 -6.00 -2.95
CA HIS A 164 -1.38 -5.09 -3.95
C HIS A 164 -0.32 -4.94 -5.06
N PRO A 165 -0.69 -4.99 -6.35
CA PRO A 165 0.30 -4.97 -7.44
C PRO A 165 1.31 -3.82 -7.37
N ALA A 166 0.88 -2.61 -6.98
CA ALA A 166 1.75 -1.45 -6.87
C ALA A 166 2.77 -1.57 -5.72
N ASP A 167 2.38 -2.19 -4.60
CA ASP A 167 3.31 -2.43 -3.48
C ASP A 167 4.31 -3.51 -3.83
N ASP A 168 3.88 -4.50 -4.59
CA ASP A 168 4.74 -5.52 -5.16
C ASP A 168 5.76 -4.92 -6.13
N LEU A 169 5.32 -4.03 -7.05
CA LEU A 169 6.19 -3.25 -7.92
C LEU A 169 7.23 -2.46 -7.13
N MET A 170 6.79 -1.79 -6.04
CA MET A 170 7.67 -1.03 -5.17
C MET A 170 8.79 -1.91 -4.58
N GLN A 171 8.45 -3.10 -4.10
CA GLN A 171 9.45 -4.04 -3.56
C GLN A 171 10.43 -4.51 -4.63
N ILE A 172 9.94 -4.88 -5.83
CA ILE A 172 10.78 -5.31 -6.95
C ILE A 172 11.77 -4.21 -7.33
N VAL A 173 11.27 -3.00 -7.55
CA VAL A 173 12.10 -1.85 -7.95
C VAL A 173 13.13 -1.53 -6.87
N ARG A 174 12.72 -1.51 -5.61
CA ARG A 174 13.58 -1.20 -4.46
C ARG A 174 14.74 -2.16 -4.32
N PHE A 175 14.48 -3.46 -4.35
CA PHE A 175 15.51 -4.46 -4.06
C PHE A 175 16.31 -4.86 -5.29
N LYS A 176 15.67 -4.97 -6.46
CA LYS A 176 16.36 -5.41 -7.68
C LYS A 176 17.21 -4.31 -8.32
N PHE A 177 16.76 -3.04 -8.28
CA PHE A 177 17.40 -1.95 -9.02
C PHE A 177 18.08 -0.92 -8.13
N PHE A 178 17.56 -0.67 -6.94
CA PHE A 178 18.05 0.40 -6.06
C PHE A 178 18.67 -0.09 -4.74
N LYS A 179 19.06 -1.36 -4.64
CA LYS A 179 19.79 -1.93 -3.49
C LYS A 179 19.17 -1.60 -2.12
N GLY A 180 17.84 -1.57 -2.05
CA GLY A 180 17.08 -1.28 -0.84
C GLY A 180 16.72 0.20 -0.62
N ASN A 181 17.15 1.12 -1.49
CA ASN A 181 16.79 2.54 -1.38
C ASN A 181 15.31 2.76 -1.73
N SER A 182 14.50 3.01 -0.70
CA SER A 182 13.06 3.21 -0.84
C SER A 182 12.69 4.52 -1.55
N SER A 183 13.45 5.61 -1.31
CA SER A 183 13.13 6.93 -1.88
C SER A 183 13.30 6.94 -3.40
N LEU A 184 14.39 6.35 -3.92
CA LEU A 184 14.61 6.24 -5.37
C LEU A 184 13.58 5.30 -6.01
N ALA A 185 13.27 4.17 -5.36
CA ALA A 185 12.25 3.25 -5.84
C ALA A 185 10.87 3.95 -5.92
N GLN A 186 10.51 4.70 -4.90
CA GLN A 186 9.25 5.45 -4.85
C GLN A 186 9.15 6.48 -5.98
N LEU A 187 10.20 7.25 -6.24
CA LEU A 187 10.23 8.20 -7.35
C LEU A 187 9.95 7.52 -8.68
N VAL A 188 10.63 6.40 -8.96
CA VAL A 188 10.46 5.67 -10.23
C VAL A 188 9.07 5.05 -10.35
N VAL A 189 8.57 4.42 -9.29
CA VAL A 189 7.23 3.78 -9.29
C VAL A 189 6.11 4.79 -9.38
N PHE A 190 6.34 6.03 -8.94
CA PHE A 190 5.34 7.10 -9.03
C PHE A 190 5.37 7.88 -10.36
N MET A 191 6.40 7.71 -11.20
CA MET A 191 6.43 8.37 -12.50
C MET A 191 5.25 8.00 -13.42
N PRO A 192 4.88 6.72 -13.62
CA PRO A 192 3.76 6.37 -14.50
C PRO A 192 2.42 6.99 -14.06
N PRO A 193 1.98 6.89 -12.79
CA PRO A 193 0.74 7.54 -12.37
C PRO A 193 0.79 9.06 -12.47
N ILE A 194 1.94 9.70 -12.20
CA ILE A 194 2.10 11.15 -12.37
C ILE A 194 1.94 11.54 -13.85
N ILE A 195 2.55 10.79 -14.77
CA ILE A 195 2.38 11.02 -16.21
C ILE A 195 0.91 10.89 -16.62
N ALA A 196 0.23 9.84 -16.16
CA ALA A 196 -1.19 9.64 -16.44
C ALA A 196 -2.06 10.82 -15.95
N ILE A 197 -1.77 11.36 -14.77
CA ILE A 197 -2.46 12.53 -14.21
C ILE A 197 -2.17 13.78 -15.05
N ILE A 198 -0.92 14.00 -15.45
CA ILE A 198 -0.54 15.16 -16.30
C ILE A 198 -1.26 15.09 -17.65
N VAL A 199 -1.33 13.89 -18.26
CA VAL A 199 -2.05 13.69 -19.53
C VAL A 199 -3.54 13.99 -19.35
N SER A 200 -4.18 13.49 -18.30
CA SER A 200 -5.57 13.78 -17.99
C SER A 200 -5.80 15.28 -17.81
N TYR A 201 -4.93 15.94 -17.03
CA TYR A 201 -5.01 17.40 -16.83
C TYR A 201 -4.87 18.18 -18.12
N ALA A 202 -3.98 17.77 -19.04
CA ALA A 202 -3.82 18.42 -20.32
C ALA A 202 -5.09 18.33 -21.20
N LEU A 203 -5.95 17.33 -20.99
CA LEU A 203 -7.19 17.13 -21.72
C LEU A 203 -8.38 17.87 -21.10
N THR A 204 -8.45 17.97 -19.77
CA THR A 204 -9.64 18.49 -19.06
C THR A 204 -9.40 19.77 -18.29
N HIS A 205 -8.14 20.13 -18.05
CA HIS A 205 -7.74 21.21 -17.13
C HIS A 205 -8.29 21.01 -15.69
N GLN A 206 -8.61 19.75 -15.31
CA GLN A 206 -9.09 19.38 -13.98
C GLN A 206 -8.20 18.30 -13.39
N ILE A 207 -8.02 18.35 -12.05
CA ILE A 207 -7.27 17.34 -11.29
C ILE A 207 -8.18 16.87 -10.17
N TYR A 208 -8.34 15.54 -10.08
CA TYR A 208 -9.11 14.89 -9.05
C TYR A 208 -8.21 14.06 -8.13
N ALA A 209 -8.65 13.88 -6.89
CA ALA A 209 -8.01 13.03 -5.88
C ALA A 209 -6.52 13.34 -5.61
N ILE A 210 -6.07 14.58 -5.90
CA ILE A 210 -4.74 15.10 -5.56
C ILE A 210 -4.90 16.41 -4.81
N ASN A 211 -4.63 16.40 -3.51
CA ASN A 211 -4.75 17.55 -2.64
C ASN A 211 -3.98 17.30 -1.33
N ILE A 212 -4.43 17.86 -0.22
CA ILE A 212 -3.84 17.74 1.13
C ILE A 212 -3.60 16.28 1.51
N GLY A 213 -4.57 15.39 1.25
CA GLY A 213 -4.44 13.96 1.57
C GLY A 213 -3.32 13.25 0.80
N THR A 214 -3.08 13.62 -0.46
CA THR A 214 -1.93 13.08 -1.22
C THR A 214 -0.60 13.53 -0.60
N VAL A 215 -0.50 14.81 -0.19
CA VAL A 215 0.68 15.32 0.51
C VAL A 215 0.85 14.62 1.85
N PHE A 216 -0.24 14.44 2.60
CA PHE A 216 -0.22 13.70 3.85
C PHE A 216 0.24 12.24 3.65
N ALA A 217 -0.27 11.55 2.64
CA ALA A 217 0.15 10.19 2.31
C ALA A 217 1.64 10.13 1.95
N LEU A 218 2.12 11.03 1.08
CA LEU A 218 3.53 11.06 0.69
C LEU A 218 4.48 11.27 1.86
N LEU A 219 4.12 12.11 2.82
CA LEU A 219 4.97 12.45 3.96
C LEU A 219 4.87 11.44 5.11
N PHE A 220 3.67 10.95 5.40
CA PHE A 220 3.42 10.22 6.66
C PHE A 220 3.11 8.74 6.49
N GLN A 221 2.61 8.30 5.33
CA GLN A 221 2.15 6.91 5.15
C GLN A 221 3.24 5.87 5.46
N GLY A 222 4.46 6.08 5.01
CA GLY A 222 5.58 5.17 5.32
C GLY A 222 5.89 5.08 6.81
N GLY A 223 5.88 6.22 7.51
CA GLY A 223 6.04 6.29 8.97
C GLY A 223 4.90 5.61 9.72
N LEU A 224 3.66 5.83 9.29
CA LEU A 224 2.46 5.19 9.84
C LEU A 224 2.50 3.68 9.68
N VAL A 225 2.90 3.16 8.52
CA VAL A 225 3.10 1.70 8.32
C VAL A 225 4.07 1.16 9.36
N GLY A 226 5.23 1.80 9.55
CA GLY A 226 6.23 1.38 10.54
C GLY A 226 5.73 1.44 12.00
N VAL A 227 4.85 2.37 12.33
CA VAL A 227 4.17 2.42 13.65
C VAL A 227 3.19 1.25 13.77
N PHE A 228 2.35 1.02 12.74
CA PHE A 228 1.35 -0.03 12.75
C PHE A 228 1.95 -1.45 12.72
N ASP A 229 3.15 -1.63 12.19
CA ASP A 229 3.90 -2.88 12.31
C ASP A 229 4.12 -3.32 13.76
N LYS A 230 4.19 -2.34 14.67
CA LYS A 230 4.44 -2.59 16.09
C LYS A 230 3.17 -2.75 16.93
N ILE A 231 2.09 -2.04 16.58
CA ILE A 231 0.88 -1.95 17.41
C ILE A 231 -0.31 -2.76 16.88
N VAL A 232 -0.41 -2.96 15.56
CA VAL A 232 -1.52 -3.72 14.96
C VAL A 232 -1.10 -5.17 14.79
N PHE A 233 -1.78 -6.08 15.45
CA PHE A 233 -1.44 -7.51 15.48
C PHE A 233 0.05 -7.74 15.80
N PRO A 234 0.51 -7.48 17.05
CA PRO A 234 1.93 -7.56 17.41
C PRO A 234 2.52 -8.98 17.26
N ASP A 235 1.67 -9.99 17.25
CA ASP A 235 1.99 -11.40 16.99
C ASP A 235 2.30 -11.69 15.51
N LEU A 236 1.90 -10.81 14.59
CA LEU A 236 2.17 -10.93 13.17
C LEU A 236 3.54 -10.35 12.85
N LYS A 237 4.50 -11.20 12.50
CA LYS A 237 5.85 -10.81 12.06
C LYS A 237 5.97 -10.89 10.54
N HIS A 238 6.95 -10.18 9.98
CA HIS A 238 7.27 -10.28 8.55
C HIS A 238 7.64 -11.72 8.18
N ARG A 239 7.06 -12.22 7.09
CA ARG A 239 7.24 -13.58 6.57
C ARG A 239 7.82 -13.53 5.16
N ASN A 240 8.58 -14.59 4.79
CA ASN A 240 9.11 -14.77 3.43
C ASN A 240 9.87 -13.53 2.91
N LEU A 241 10.84 -13.03 3.67
CA LEU A 241 11.72 -11.92 3.27
C LEU A 241 12.91 -12.37 2.41
N GLU A 242 12.97 -13.66 1.99
CA GLU A 242 14.01 -14.23 1.13
C GLU A 242 13.74 -13.99 -0.36
#